data_0b96178a6fed89df09cd59d5c7d1a520
#
_entry.id   0b96178a6fed89df09cd59d5c7d1a520
#
_cell.length_a   1.000
_cell.length_b   1.000
_cell.length_c   1.000
_cell.angle_alpha   90.00
_cell.angle_beta   90.00
_cell.angle_gamma   90.00
#
_symmetry.space_group_name_H-M   'P 1'
#
loop_
_entity.id
_entity.type
_entity.pdbx_description
1 polymer ?
#
loop_
_entity_poly.entity_id
_entity_poly.type
_entity_poly.pdbx_seq_one_letter_code
_entity_poly.pdbx_strand_id
1 'polypeptide(L)'
;MSKTILIVDDSASMRQLVSFSLQDAGYDVIAAVDGKDALTKINGSNVDMVVTDLNMPNVDGIELIKQLRGNPSFKFTPIVMLTTESQDSKKQEGKSVGASGWIVKPFQPEKLLEVIRKFVK
;
A
#
# COMPACT_ATOMS: atom_id res chain seq x y z
N MET A 1 9.16 19.14 2.28
CA MET A 1 8.02 18.70 1.44
C MET A 1 7.49 17.37 1.94
N SER A 2 6.18 17.23 1.97
CA SER A 2 5.55 16.01 2.44
C SER A 2 5.70 14.89 1.44
N LYS A 3 5.86 13.67 1.94
CA LYS A 3 5.83 12.46 1.12
C LYS A 3 4.39 11.96 1.02
N THR A 4 4.02 11.45 -0.12
CA THR A 4 2.66 10.97 -0.40
C THR A 4 2.60 9.46 -0.37
N ILE A 5 1.69 8.93 0.44
CA ILE A 5 1.48 7.49 0.60
C ILE A 5 0.12 7.12 0.01
N LEU A 6 0.10 6.15 -0.89
CA LEU A 6 -1.15 5.60 -1.41
C LEU A 6 -1.56 4.42 -0.51
N ILE A 7 -2.76 4.51 0.05
CA ILE A 7 -3.35 3.45 0.88
C ILE A 7 -4.46 2.80 0.09
N VAL A 8 -4.41 1.48 -0.07
CA VAL A 8 -5.44 0.72 -0.78
C VAL A 8 -6.01 -0.35 0.14
N ASP A 9 -7.26 -0.21 0.52
CA ASP A 9 -7.94 -1.15 1.41
C ASP A 9 -9.45 -1.01 1.21
N ASP A 10 -10.16 -2.13 1.11
CA ASP A 10 -11.62 -2.09 0.92
C ASP A 10 -12.38 -1.85 2.21
N SER A 11 -11.71 -1.88 3.36
CA SER A 11 -12.33 -1.58 4.65
C SER A 11 -12.27 -0.09 4.93
N ALA A 12 -13.45 0.55 5.05
CA ALA A 12 -13.53 1.98 5.34
C ALA A 12 -12.89 2.33 6.68
N SER A 13 -13.11 1.51 7.70
CA SER A 13 -12.52 1.77 9.02
C SER A 13 -11.00 1.66 9.01
N MET A 14 -10.47 0.69 8.27
CA MET A 14 -9.02 0.54 8.14
C MET A 14 -8.42 1.73 7.38
N ARG A 15 -9.06 2.16 6.27
CA ARG A 15 -8.59 3.32 5.53
C ARG A 15 -8.54 4.56 6.41
N GLN A 16 -9.59 4.79 7.22
CA GLN A 16 -9.65 5.94 8.11
C GLN A 16 -8.56 5.90 9.16
N LEU A 17 -8.38 4.74 9.80
CA LEU A 17 -7.35 4.57 10.83
C LEU A 17 -5.95 4.83 10.28
N VAL A 18 -5.64 4.19 9.16
CA VAL A 18 -4.31 4.30 8.56
C VAL A 18 -4.08 5.72 8.04
N SER A 19 -5.06 6.29 7.34
CA SER A 19 -4.95 7.67 6.82
C SER A 19 -4.73 8.67 7.94
N PHE A 20 -5.49 8.57 9.03
CA PHE A 20 -5.35 9.45 10.16
C PHE A 20 -3.95 9.34 10.78
N SER A 21 -3.48 8.11 10.98
CA SER A 21 -2.16 7.87 11.57
C SER A 21 -1.03 8.46 10.72
N LEU A 22 -1.14 8.33 9.41
CA LEU A 22 -0.12 8.84 8.50
C LEU A 22 -0.16 10.36 8.39
N GLN A 23 -1.36 10.94 8.31
CA GLN A 23 -1.52 12.40 8.27
C GLN A 23 -1.00 13.03 9.55
N ASP A 24 -1.30 12.41 10.69
CA ASP A 24 -0.81 12.89 12.00
C ASP A 24 0.72 12.85 12.06
N ALA A 25 1.35 11.93 11.35
CA ALA A 25 2.82 11.82 11.28
C ALA A 25 3.45 12.72 10.21
N GLY A 26 2.65 13.50 9.49
CA GLY A 26 3.16 14.47 8.51
C GLY A 26 3.17 14.00 7.07
N TYR A 27 2.57 12.86 6.75
CA TYR A 27 2.49 12.37 5.37
C TYR A 27 1.20 12.84 4.70
N ASP A 28 1.27 13.04 3.40
CA ASP A 28 0.05 13.21 2.59
C ASP A 28 -0.46 11.83 2.21
N VAL A 29 -1.78 11.67 2.15
CA VAL A 29 -2.41 10.36 1.90
C VAL A 29 -3.38 10.43 0.74
N ILE A 30 -3.25 9.47 -0.18
CA ILE A 30 -4.26 9.18 -1.18
C ILE A 30 -4.87 7.84 -0.78
N ALA A 31 -6.18 7.81 -0.55
CA ALA A 31 -6.85 6.59 -0.11
C ALA A 31 -7.74 6.04 -1.22
N ALA A 32 -7.58 4.76 -1.52
CA ALA A 32 -8.35 4.06 -2.55
C ALA A 32 -9.11 2.90 -1.94
N VAL A 33 -10.30 2.62 -2.47
CA VAL A 33 -11.19 1.58 -1.92
C VAL A 33 -10.85 0.19 -2.46
N ASP A 34 -10.18 0.11 -3.60
CA ASP A 34 -9.73 -1.15 -4.19
C ASP A 34 -8.63 -0.87 -5.22
N GLY A 35 -8.14 -1.93 -5.87
CA GLY A 35 -7.06 -1.79 -6.84
C GLY A 35 -7.44 -0.99 -8.06
N LYS A 36 -8.68 -1.12 -8.53
CA LYS A 36 -9.17 -0.36 -9.69
C LYS A 36 -9.20 1.14 -9.38
N ASP A 37 -9.72 1.49 -8.21
CA ASP A 37 -9.75 2.88 -7.74
C ASP A 37 -8.35 3.44 -7.60
N ALA A 38 -7.42 2.62 -7.07
CA ALA A 38 -6.03 3.02 -6.93
C ALA A 38 -5.40 3.37 -8.28
N LEU A 39 -5.61 2.52 -9.29
CA LEU A 39 -5.06 2.75 -10.63
C LEU A 39 -5.60 4.03 -11.26
N THR A 40 -6.85 4.38 -10.95
CA THR A 40 -7.44 5.63 -11.41
C THR A 40 -6.81 6.84 -10.69
N LYS A 41 -6.62 6.72 -9.39
CA LYS A 41 -6.16 7.84 -8.55
C LYS A 41 -4.68 8.18 -8.71
N ILE A 42 -3.86 7.25 -9.20
CA ILE A 42 -2.43 7.50 -9.38
C ILE A 42 -2.13 8.35 -10.61
N ASN A 43 -3.08 8.51 -11.52
CA ASN A 43 -2.87 9.31 -12.73
C ASN A 43 -2.57 10.76 -12.36
N GLY A 44 -1.38 11.23 -12.77
CA GLY A 44 -0.95 12.60 -12.49
C GLY A 44 -0.51 12.85 -11.06
N SER A 45 -0.46 11.83 -10.22
CA SER A 45 -0.06 11.96 -8.81
C SER A 45 1.37 11.46 -8.61
N ASN A 46 2.06 12.12 -7.70
CA ASN A 46 3.42 11.73 -7.29
C ASN A 46 3.28 10.90 -6.01
N VAL A 47 3.46 9.59 -6.13
CA VAL A 47 3.33 8.68 -4.99
C VAL A 47 4.70 8.17 -4.57
N ASP A 48 5.03 8.34 -3.30
CA ASP A 48 6.33 7.95 -2.77
C ASP A 48 6.34 6.53 -2.19
N MET A 49 5.18 6.00 -1.83
CA MET A 49 5.06 4.65 -1.30
C MET A 49 3.61 4.17 -1.44
N VAL A 50 3.45 2.86 -1.63
CA VAL A 50 2.12 2.23 -1.70
C VAL A 50 1.99 1.22 -0.57
N VAL A 51 0.86 1.26 0.15
CA VAL A 51 0.49 0.26 1.15
C VAL A 51 -0.85 -0.32 0.70
N THR A 52 -0.88 -1.60 0.36
CA THR A 52 -2.07 -2.22 -0.19
C THR A 52 -2.47 -3.51 0.53
N ASP A 53 -3.78 -3.65 0.78
CA ASP A 53 -4.34 -4.93 1.19
C ASP A 53 -4.25 -5.90 0.02
N LEU A 54 -4.29 -7.19 0.30
CA LEU A 54 -4.28 -8.24 -0.73
C LEU A 54 -5.68 -8.67 -1.14
N ASN A 55 -6.59 -8.78 -0.18
CA ASN A 55 -7.95 -9.29 -0.43
C ASN A 55 -8.90 -8.13 -0.73
N MET A 56 -9.08 -7.84 -2.01
CA MET A 56 -9.95 -6.75 -2.47
C MET A 56 -10.76 -7.22 -3.67
N PRO A 57 -11.98 -6.70 -3.86
CA PRO A 57 -12.77 -7.02 -5.06
C PRO A 57 -12.14 -6.39 -6.30
N ASN A 58 -12.49 -6.92 -7.46
CA ASN A 58 -12.07 -6.47 -8.79
C ASN A 58 -10.58 -6.71 -9.04
N VAL A 59 -9.73 -5.78 -8.67
CA VAL A 59 -8.27 -5.93 -8.80
C VAL A 59 -7.71 -6.16 -7.41
N ASP A 60 -7.24 -7.37 -7.12
CA ASP A 60 -6.65 -7.68 -5.81
C ASP A 60 -5.25 -7.07 -5.67
N GLY A 61 -4.68 -7.19 -4.47
CA GLY A 61 -3.38 -6.58 -4.18
C GLY A 61 -2.24 -7.12 -5.03
N ILE A 62 -2.25 -8.41 -5.35
CA ILE A 62 -1.21 -9.02 -6.19
C ILE A 62 -1.28 -8.44 -7.61
N GLU A 63 -2.48 -8.39 -8.19
CA GLU A 63 -2.68 -7.83 -9.53
C GLU A 63 -2.34 -6.34 -9.54
N LEU A 64 -2.70 -5.61 -8.49
CA LEU A 64 -2.35 -4.20 -8.38
C LEU A 64 -0.84 -4.00 -8.39
N ILE A 65 -0.10 -4.77 -7.61
CA ILE A 65 1.37 -4.68 -7.57
C ILE A 65 1.95 -4.94 -8.96
N LYS A 66 1.45 -5.98 -9.62
CA LYS A 66 1.89 -6.34 -10.96
C LYS A 66 1.70 -5.19 -11.95
N GLN A 67 0.51 -4.56 -11.93
CA GLN A 67 0.22 -3.43 -12.80
C GLN A 67 1.06 -2.20 -12.46
N LEU A 68 1.27 -1.93 -11.18
CA LEU A 68 2.13 -0.82 -10.77
C LEU A 68 3.57 -1.02 -11.25
N ARG A 69 4.09 -2.25 -11.11
CA ARG A 69 5.47 -2.52 -11.57
C ARG A 69 5.60 -2.44 -13.08
N GLY A 70 4.51 -2.58 -13.83
CA GLY A 70 4.50 -2.36 -15.26
C GLY A 70 4.46 -0.90 -15.65
N ASN A 71 4.24 0.01 -14.70
CA ASN A 71 4.21 1.44 -14.94
C ASN A 71 5.59 2.04 -14.61
N PRO A 72 6.27 2.67 -15.60
CA PRO A 72 7.62 3.21 -15.36
C PRO A 72 7.70 4.18 -14.18
N SER A 73 6.61 4.91 -13.90
CA SER A 73 6.58 5.85 -12.76
C SER A 73 6.66 5.16 -11.41
N PHE A 74 6.37 3.86 -11.34
CA PHE A 74 6.36 3.09 -10.10
C PHE A 74 7.45 2.03 -10.05
N LYS A 75 8.41 2.08 -10.96
CA LYS A 75 9.45 1.07 -11.04
C LYS A 75 10.24 0.90 -9.74
N PHE A 76 10.51 2.00 -9.05
CA PHE A 76 11.30 2.01 -7.82
C PHE A 76 10.49 2.41 -6.58
N THR A 77 9.19 2.63 -6.72
CA THR A 77 8.34 3.03 -5.61
C THR A 77 8.18 1.85 -4.65
N PRO A 78 8.46 2.02 -3.34
CA PRO A 78 8.23 0.93 -2.38
C PRO A 78 6.76 0.56 -2.32
N ILE A 79 6.47 -0.74 -2.33
CA ILE A 79 5.12 -1.29 -2.23
C ILE A 79 5.09 -2.32 -1.11
N VAL A 80 4.29 -2.06 -0.08
CA VAL A 80 4.15 -2.94 1.09
C VAL A 80 2.76 -3.53 1.11
N MET A 81 2.68 -4.84 1.33
CA MET A 81 1.41 -5.57 1.40
C MET A 81 0.93 -5.65 2.85
N LEU A 82 -0.39 -5.55 3.03
CA LEU A 82 -1.03 -5.86 4.31
C LEU A 82 -1.58 -7.28 4.21
N THR A 83 -1.08 -8.18 5.07
CA THR A 83 -1.41 -9.61 5.00
C THR A 83 -1.90 -10.13 6.34
N THR A 84 -2.54 -11.31 6.34
CA THR A 84 -2.79 -12.05 7.58
C THR A 84 -1.74 -13.15 7.72
N GLU A 85 -1.63 -13.73 8.92
CA GLU A 85 -0.67 -14.81 9.16
C GLU A 85 -0.92 -16.04 8.30
N SER A 86 -2.17 -16.25 7.89
CA SER A 86 -2.55 -17.41 7.08
C SER A 86 -2.23 -17.26 5.59
N GLN A 87 -1.63 -16.13 5.18
CA GLN A 87 -1.42 -15.81 3.76
C GLN A 87 0.04 -15.98 3.31
N ASP A 88 0.72 -17.04 3.76
CA ASP A 88 2.12 -17.26 3.40
C ASP A 88 2.33 -17.40 1.88
N SER A 89 1.44 -18.13 1.19
CA SER A 89 1.53 -18.27 -0.26
C SER A 89 1.34 -16.92 -0.97
N LYS A 90 0.47 -16.08 -0.43
CA LYS A 90 0.25 -14.73 -0.97
C LYS A 90 1.47 -13.82 -0.76
N LYS A 91 2.17 -13.98 0.37
CA LYS A 91 3.41 -13.23 0.60
C LYS A 91 4.47 -13.57 -0.44
N GLN A 92 4.63 -14.86 -0.75
CA GLN A 92 5.57 -15.31 -1.77
C GLN A 92 5.17 -14.79 -3.15
N GLU A 93 3.89 -14.89 -3.48
CA GLU A 93 3.37 -14.41 -4.76
C GLU A 93 3.58 -12.90 -4.90
N GLY A 94 3.25 -12.13 -3.87
CA GLY A 94 3.45 -10.67 -3.88
C GLY A 94 4.91 -10.30 -4.05
N LYS A 95 5.79 -10.99 -3.36
CA LYS A 95 7.23 -10.75 -3.48
C LYS A 95 7.71 -11.04 -4.90
N SER A 96 7.21 -12.12 -5.52
CA SER A 96 7.60 -12.49 -6.88
C SER A 96 7.15 -11.48 -7.93
N VAL A 97 6.05 -10.75 -7.69
CA VAL A 97 5.58 -9.71 -8.61
C VAL A 97 6.11 -8.31 -8.26
N GLY A 98 6.93 -8.20 -7.23
CA GLY A 98 7.66 -6.97 -6.97
C GLY A 98 7.34 -6.20 -5.70
N ALA A 99 6.65 -6.81 -4.73
CA ALA A 99 6.42 -6.17 -3.44
C ALA A 99 7.74 -5.98 -2.70
N SER A 100 7.86 -4.85 -2.00
CA SER A 100 9.05 -4.52 -1.23
C SER A 100 9.05 -5.18 0.16
N GLY A 101 7.87 -5.51 0.69
CA GLY A 101 7.73 -6.12 1.99
C GLY A 101 6.27 -6.31 2.36
N TRP A 102 6.03 -6.68 3.60
CA TRP A 102 4.65 -6.88 4.09
C TRP A 102 4.55 -6.53 5.57
N ILE A 103 3.31 -6.26 6.01
CA ILE A 103 2.95 -6.06 7.42
C ILE A 103 1.80 -6.99 7.72
N VAL A 104 1.90 -7.76 8.80
CA VAL A 104 0.88 -8.74 9.19
C VAL A 104 -0.23 -8.07 9.99
N LYS A 105 -1.47 -8.30 9.61
CA LYS A 105 -2.67 -7.85 10.34
C LYS A 105 -2.98 -8.82 11.48
N PRO A 106 -3.48 -8.34 12.61
CA PRO A 106 -3.62 -6.94 13.00
C PRO A 106 -2.27 -6.32 13.35
N PHE A 107 -2.15 -5.01 13.10
CA PHE A 107 -0.90 -4.30 13.41
C PHE A 107 -1.21 -3.02 14.21
N GLN A 108 -0.21 -2.55 14.94
CA GLN A 108 -0.29 -1.26 15.63
C GLN A 108 0.08 -0.16 14.64
N PRO A 109 -0.54 1.04 14.74
CA PRO A 109 -0.15 2.17 13.88
C PRO A 109 1.35 2.48 13.93
N GLU A 110 1.98 2.33 15.09
CA GLU A 110 3.42 2.56 15.26
C GLU A 110 4.25 1.62 14.39
N LYS A 111 3.79 0.37 14.23
CA LYS A 111 4.48 -0.61 13.39
C LYS A 111 4.43 -0.19 11.92
N LEU A 112 3.27 0.27 11.48
CA LEU A 112 3.11 0.77 10.12
C LEU A 112 4.03 1.96 9.87
N LEU A 113 4.05 2.94 10.79
CA LEU A 113 4.91 4.11 10.66
C LEU A 113 6.38 3.73 10.64
N GLU A 114 6.78 2.76 11.45
CA GLU A 114 8.15 2.27 11.47
C GLU A 114 8.57 1.71 10.10
N VAL A 115 7.70 0.91 9.48
CA VAL A 115 7.97 0.35 8.16
C VAL A 115 8.03 1.45 7.10
N ILE A 116 7.10 2.39 7.14
CA ILE A 116 7.08 3.50 6.19
C ILE A 116 8.38 4.31 6.27
N ARG A 117 8.85 4.60 7.49
CA ARG A 117 10.09 5.37 7.67
C ARG A 117 11.33 4.66 7.12
N LYS A 118 11.30 3.33 7.02
CA LYS A 118 12.41 2.59 6.41
C LYS A 118 12.50 2.82 4.91
N PHE A 119 11.37 2.99 4.25
CA PHE A 119 11.30 3.11 2.79
C PHE A 119 11.23 4.57 2.33
N VAL A 120 10.65 5.45 3.11
CA VAL A 120 10.41 6.85 2.74
C VAL A 120 11.12 7.74 3.76
N LYS A 121 12.21 8.35 3.35
CA LYS A 121 13.03 9.17 4.24
C LYS A 121 12.90 10.66 3.93
#